data_2e64c6225a5cc7769227f84c187df223
#
_entry.id   2e64c6225a5cc7769227f84c187df223
#
_cell.length_a   1.000
_cell.length_b   1.000
_cell.length_c   1.000
_cell.angle_alpha   90.00
_cell.angle_beta   90.00
_cell.angle_gamma   90.00
#
_symmetry.space_group_name_H-M   'P 1'
#
loop_
_entity.id
_entity.type
_entity.pdbx_description
1 polymer ?
#
loop_
_entity_poly.entity_id
_entity_poly.type
_entity_poly.pdbx_seq_one_letter_code
_entity_poly.pdbx_strand_id
1 'polypeptide(L)'
;RYDGTNLFGVDPKYKFNPMWSISGAWSINRERFLRDARWLDNLRLRVSYGAQGNIDRTTSPYILGTWNSTSLGGASEDRIDVTSPPNQNLRWETTYSWNTALDFAAFEHRLGFTFELYGRRSKDLITTRTIPSETGFISTSSNYGEISSKGIEFTLNTVNIRTRDFRWETSINIAHNTDKVEKVRIDDNSWSPSLQGYSSGAVFAIKTAGLDENGIPMFWRDGEKISLQEFVGFRVEASDPWGLGIPEYFEYGPAMNVSQKDVRSYLTYAGSRNPDVTGGFNNRFYYKNFDLAISCNFVLGQLMTRSPFYNPAQTNPGQNYTTEMNKVWSPSNTSGTYPSLTGNLQADGSAWGDWDENPDPYRVYYWIMDNFPTNVNLFNSLDIWNQKA
;
A
#
# COMPACT_ATOMS: atom_id res chain seq x y z
N ARG A 1 -1.96 -26.18 -22.65
CA ARG A 1 -3.37 -26.13 -22.17
C ARG A 1 -4.05 -24.93 -22.81
N TYR A 2 -5.28 -25.09 -23.24
CA TYR A 2 -6.07 -24.04 -23.87
C TYR A 2 -7.36 -23.87 -23.07
N ASP A 3 -7.40 -22.84 -22.24
CA ASP A 3 -8.54 -22.60 -21.35
C ASP A 3 -9.48 -21.57 -21.97
N GLY A 4 -10.79 -21.82 -21.85
CA GLY A 4 -11.84 -20.94 -22.29
C GLY A 4 -12.68 -20.43 -21.14
N THR A 5 -13.28 -19.25 -21.32
CA THR A 5 -14.23 -18.68 -20.37
C THR A 5 -15.45 -18.11 -21.11
N ASN A 6 -16.60 -18.16 -20.46
CA ASN A 6 -17.78 -17.44 -20.93
C ASN A 6 -17.91 -16.04 -20.28
N LEU A 7 -17.02 -15.70 -19.34
CA LEU A 7 -16.99 -14.37 -18.72
C LEU A 7 -16.49 -13.30 -19.69
N PHE A 8 -15.47 -13.65 -20.49
CA PHE A 8 -14.95 -12.78 -21.54
C PHE A 8 -15.21 -13.49 -22.88
N GLY A 9 -16.04 -12.96 -23.71
CA GLY A 9 -16.34 -13.75 -24.87
C GLY A 9 -17.32 -13.12 -25.81
N VAL A 10 -17.56 -11.84 -25.63
CA VAL A 10 -18.32 -11.07 -26.62
C VAL A 10 -17.50 -11.02 -27.91
N ASP A 11 -16.19 -10.81 -27.84
CA ASP A 11 -15.28 -11.02 -28.96
C ASP A 11 -14.65 -12.43 -28.87
N PRO A 12 -14.94 -13.34 -29.84
CA PRO A 12 -14.45 -14.71 -29.80
C PRO A 12 -12.92 -14.86 -29.67
N LYS A 13 -12.15 -13.87 -30.11
CA LYS A 13 -10.69 -13.87 -30.00
C LYS A 13 -10.20 -13.83 -28.56
N TYR A 14 -11.00 -13.31 -27.62
CA TYR A 14 -10.65 -13.19 -26.20
C TYR A 14 -11.23 -14.33 -25.34
N LYS A 15 -12.01 -15.23 -25.94
CA LYS A 15 -12.64 -16.35 -25.24
C LYS A 15 -11.61 -17.33 -24.68
N PHE A 16 -10.53 -17.56 -25.41
CA PHE A 16 -9.54 -18.57 -25.10
C PHE A 16 -8.17 -17.94 -24.84
N ASN A 17 -7.47 -18.48 -23.85
CA ASN A 17 -6.09 -18.10 -23.55
C ASN A 17 -5.18 -19.36 -23.59
N PRO A 18 -4.14 -19.39 -24.43
CA PRO A 18 -3.17 -20.47 -24.41
C PRO A 18 -2.27 -20.34 -23.18
N MET A 19 -2.26 -21.37 -22.36
CA MET A 19 -1.34 -21.51 -21.23
C MET A 19 -0.30 -22.56 -21.56
N TRP A 20 0.97 -22.26 -21.37
CA TRP A 20 2.06 -23.16 -21.69
C TRP A 20 3.24 -22.95 -20.74
N SER A 21 4.03 -23.99 -20.58
CA SER A 21 5.30 -23.93 -19.87
C SER A 21 6.30 -24.88 -20.51
N ILE A 22 7.55 -24.47 -20.49
CA ILE A 22 8.70 -25.28 -20.85
C ILE A 22 9.67 -25.28 -19.70
N SER A 23 10.21 -26.44 -19.38
CA SER A 23 11.21 -26.56 -18.31
C SER A 23 12.27 -27.58 -18.69
N GLY A 24 13.47 -27.34 -18.22
CA GLY A 24 14.60 -28.23 -18.35
C GLY A 24 15.36 -28.35 -17.03
N ALA A 25 16.00 -29.48 -16.84
CA ALA A 25 16.86 -29.71 -15.70
C ALA A 25 18.12 -30.46 -16.16
N TRP A 26 19.25 -29.96 -15.70
CA TRP A 26 20.57 -30.57 -15.97
C TRP A 26 21.21 -31.03 -14.68
N SER A 27 21.37 -32.36 -14.54
CA SER A 27 22.05 -32.99 -13.40
C SER A 27 23.56 -32.99 -13.66
N ILE A 28 24.23 -31.90 -13.31
CA ILE A 28 25.64 -31.63 -13.61
C ILE A 28 26.56 -32.63 -12.87
N ASN A 29 26.14 -33.07 -11.67
CA ASN A 29 26.88 -34.07 -10.89
C ASN A 29 26.98 -35.46 -11.55
N ARG A 30 26.15 -35.72 -12.60
CA ARG A 30 26.18 -36.99 -13.33
C ARG A 30 27.09 -36.95 -14.56
N GLU A 31 27.64 -35.78 -14.87
CA GLU A 31 28.53 -35.61 -16.00
C GLU A 31 29.90 -36.26 -15.76
N ARG A 32 30.57 -36.68 -16.84
CA ARG A 32 31.85 -37.38 -16.75
C ARG A 32 32.92 -36.63 -15.97
N PHE A 33 32.95 -35.31 -16.08
CA PHE A 33 33.94 -34.42 -15.41
C PHE A 33 33.72 -34.28 -13.91
N LEU A 34 32.53 -34.65 -13.36
CA LEU A 34 32.23 -34.62 -11.93
C LEU A 34 31.97 -36.00 -11.34
N ARG A 35 31.98 -37.04 -12.15
CA ARG A 35 31.62 -38.39 -11.73
C ARG A 35 32.48 -38.93 -10.57
N ASP A 36 33.73 -38.50 -10.49
CA ASP A 36 34.68 -38.94 -9.45
C ASP A 36 34.66 -38.03 -8.22
N ALA A 37 33.89 -36.97 -8.20
CA ALA A 37 33.74 -36.05 -7.09
C ALA A 37 32.83 -36.66 -5.98
N ARG A 38 33.37 -37.59 -5.20
CA ARG A 38 32.64 -38.35 -4.15
C ARG A 38 32.02 -37.47 -3.06
N TRP A 39 32.51 -36.23 -2.93
CA TRP A 39 31.99 -35.26 -1.96
C TRP A 39 30.71 -34.55 -2.44
N LEU A 40 30.40 -34.61 -3.73
CA LEU A 40 29.28 -33.94 -4.36
C LEU A 40 28.11 -34.91 -4.55
N ASP A 41 27.07 -34.72 -3.77
CA ASP A 41 25.88 -35.59 -3.82
C ASP A 41 24.89 -35.16 -4.90
N ASN A 42 24.70 -33.84 -5.05
CA ASN A 42 23.80 -33.27 -6.05
C ASN A 42 24.32 -31.92 -6.54
N LEU A 43 24.30 -31.72 -7.83
CA LEU A 43 24.45 -30.41 -8.49
C LEU A 43 23.53 -30.39 -9.69
N ARG A 44 22.43 -29.62 -9.58
CA ARG A 44 21.37 -29.61 -10.58
C ARG A 44 20.98 -28.19 -10.92
N LEU A 45 21.02 -27.85 -12.21
CA LEU A 45 20.50 -26.60 -12.74
C LEU A 45 19.10 -26.86 -13.27
N ARG A 46 18.13 -26.03 -12.87
CA ARG A 46 16.75 -26.05 -13.35
C ARG A 46 16.44 -24.72 -14.01
N VAL A 47 15.76 -24.74 -15.13
CA VAL A 47 15.28 -23.55 -15.84
C VAL A 47 13.84 -23.78 -16.27
N SER A 48 13.00 -22.82 -16.10
CA SER A 48 11.63 -22.85 -16.59
C SER A 48 11.19 -21.50 -17.13
N TYR A 49 10.30 -21.53 -18.11
CA TYR A 49 9.63 -20.38 -18.69
C TYR A 49 8.21 -20.75 -19.08
N GLY A 50 7.25 -19.83 -18.83
CA GLY A 50 5.86 -20.13 -19.15
C GLY A 50 4.96 -18.91 -19.17
N ALA A 51 3.75 -19.13 -19.66
CA ALA A 51 2.66 -18.16 -19.67
C ALA A 51 1.43 -18.75 -18.99
N GLN A 52 0.82 -17.97 -18.08
CA GLN A 52 -0.39 -18.32 -17.37
C GLN A 52 -1.45 -17.24 -17.57
N GLY A 53 -2.71 -17.64 -17.70
CA GLY A 53 -3.84 -16.74 -17.77
C GLY A 53 -4.53 -16.63 -16.42
N ASN A 54 -5.07 -15.46 -16.11
CA ASN A 54 -5.96 -15.22 -14.97
C ASN A 54 -7.24 -14.53 -15.44
N ILE A 55 -8.33 -14.77 -14.72
CA ILE A 55 -9.64 -14.18 -14.98
C ILE A 55 -10.11 -13.46 -13.73
N ASP A 56 -10.40 -12.18 -13.85
CA ASP A 56 -11.18 -11.50 -12.83
C ASP A 56 -12.66 -11.89 -12.96
N ARG A 57 -13.17 -12.58 -11.94
CA ARG A 57 -14.57 -13.04 -11.90
C ARG A 57 -15.54 -11.97 -11.41
N THR A 58 -15.04 -10.84 -10.92
CA THR A 58 -15.87 -9.74 -10.43
C THR A 58 -16.24 -8.75 -11.54
N THR A 59 -15.54 -8.83 -12.67
CA THR A 59 -15.74 -7.95 -13.83
C THR A 59 -16.61 -8.63 -14.89
N SER A 60 -17.53 -7.88 -15.48
CA SER A 60 -18.42 -8.34 -16.55
C SER A 60 -18.24 -7.51 -17.82
N PRO A 61 -18.26 -8.12 -19.02
CA PRO A 61 -18.28 -7.39 -20.29
C PRO A 61 -19.65 -6.80 -20.61
N TYR A 62 -20.68 -7.20 -19.87
CA TYR A 62 -22.07 -6.77 -20.06
C TYR A 62 -22.39 -5.57 -19.19
N ILE A 63 -23.46 -4.87 -19.54
CA ILE A 63 -24.06 -3.83 -18.71
C ILE A 63 -24.57 -4.46 -17.41
N LEU A 64 -24.24 -3.83 -16.29
CA LEU A 64 -24.71 -4.27 -14.98
C LEU A 64 -25.64 -3.21 -14.39
N GLY A 65 -26.69 -3.65 -13.73
CA GLY A 65 -27.60 -2.79 -12.99
C GLY A 65 -28.03 -3.43 -11.68
N THR A 66 -28.38 -2.58 -10.72
CA THR A 66 -28.91 -2.97 -9.41
C THR A 66 -30.37 -2.50 -9.29
N TRP A 67 -31.20 -3.34 -8.69
CA TRP A 67 -32.54 -2.96 -8.32
C TRP A 67 -32.52 -2.03 -7.12
N ASN A 68 -33.14 -0.85 -7.26
CA ASN A 68 -33.32 0.10 -6.19
C ASN A 68 -34.77 0.57 -6.18
N SER A 69 -35.29 0.95 -5.00
CA SER A 69 -36.55 1.66 -4.88
C SER A 69 -36.31 3.14 -4.60
N THR A 70 -37.06 4.00 -5.22
CA THR A 70 -37.04 5.45 -4.98
C THR A 70 -38.44 5.93 -4.59
N SER A 71 -38.50 6.94 -3.72
CA SER A 71 -39.78 7.57 -3.39
C SER A 71 -39.99 8.79 -4.30
N LEU A 72 -40.98 8.71 -5.15
CA LEU A 72 -41.42 9.81 -6.01
C LEU A 72 -42.86 10.19 -5.62
N GLY A 73 -43.08 11.43 -5.17
CA GLY A 73 -44.40 11.91 -4.83
C GLY A 73 -45.12 11.15 -3.72
N GLY A 74 -44.37 10.45 -2.82
CA GLY A 74 -44.93 9.65 -1.73
C GLY A 74 -45.25 8.19 -2.08
N ALA A 75 -45.05 7.78 -3.32
CA ALA A 75 -45.10 6.37 -3.74
C ALA A 75 -43.71 5.79 -3.87
N SER A 76 -43.53 4.51 -3.49
CA SER A 76 -42.29 3.78 -3.75
C SER A 76 -42.33 3.19 -5.15
N GLU A 77 -41.39 3.54 -5.97
CA GLU A 77 -41.24 2.99 -7.32
C GLU A 77 -39.90 2.23 -7.45
N ASP A 78 -40.00 1.07 -8.08
CA ASP A 78 -38.80 0.25 -8.37
C ASP A 78 -38.11 0.77 -9.62
N ARG A 79 -36.78 0.89 -9.55
CA ARG A 79 -35.93 1.28 -10.67
C ARG A 79 -34.72 0.40 -10.78
N ILE A 80 -34.14 0.34 -11.97
CA ILE A 80 -32.83 -0.28 -12.22
C ILE A 80 -31.78 0.83 -12.39
N ASP A 81 -30.84 0.90 -11.45
CA ASP A 81 -29.70 1.77 -11.58
C ASP A 81 -28.59 1.05 -12.32
N VAL A 82 -28.23 1.55 -13.48
CA VAL A 82 -27.12 0.98 -14.27
C VAL A 82 -25.81 1.40 -13.62
N THR A 83 -25.04 0.42 -13.16
CA THR A 83 -23.83 0.64 -12.35
C THR A 83 -22.52 0.52 -13.13
N SER A 84 -22.54 -0.18 -14.27
CA SER A 84 -21.32 -0.40 -15.07
C SER A 84 -21.65 -0.40 -16.57
N PRO A 85 -20.88 0.34 -17.39
CA PRO A 85 -21.00 0.27 -18.83
C PRO A 85 -20.51 -1.07 -19.36
N PRO A 86 -20.99 -1.53 -20.53
CA PRO A 86 -20.47 -2.73 -21.15
C PRO A 86 -19.04 -2.50 -21.69
N ASN A 87 -18.19 -3.52 -21.59
CA ASN A 87 -16.87 -3.52 -22.21
C ASN A 87 -16.59 -4.87 -22.91
N GLN A 88 -16.85 -4.91 -24.20
CA GLN A 88 -16.67 -6.10 -25.02
C GLN A 88 -15.20 -6.48 -25.26
N ASN A 89 -14.26 -5.56 -24.95
CA ASN A 89 -12.82 -5.77 -25.12
C ASN A 89 -12.14 -6.39 -23.90
N LEU A 90 -12.90 -6.75 -22.87
CA LEU A 90 -12.34 -7.44 -21.71
C LEU A 90 -11.77 -8.79 -22.12
N ARG A 91 -10.54 -9.05 -21.63
CA ARG A 91 -9.77 -10.24 -21.95
C ARG A 91 -9.02 -10.77 -20.75
N TRP A 92 -8.43 -11.94 -20.92
CA TRP A 92 -7.58 -12.57 -19.92
C TRP A 92 -6.40 -11.69 -19.54
N GLU A 93 -6.09 -11.66 -18.26
CA GLU A 93 -4.81 -11.20 -17.76
C GLU A 93 -3.76 -12.29 -18.05
N THR A 94 -2.58 -11.91 -18.49
CA THR A 94 -1.53 -12.86 -18.84
C THR A 94 -0.26 -12.60 -18.04
N THR A 95 0.26 -13.63 -17.37
CA THR A 95 1.51 -13.58 -16.64
C THR A 95 2.55 -14.47 -17.29
N TYR A 96 3.64 -13.86 -17.74
CA TYR A 96 4.86 -14.55 -18.16
C TYR A 96 5.78 -14.69 -16.95
N SER A 97 6.32 -15.88 -16.75
CA SER A 97 7.24 -16.15 -15.65
C SER A 97 8.42 -16.98 -16.10
N TRP A 98 9.58 -16.67 -15.55
CA TRP A 98 10.79 -17.48 -15.68
C TRP A 98 11.37 -17.76 -14.31
N ASN A 99 12.03 -18.90 -14.19
CA ASN A 99 12.74 -19.30 -12.98
C ASN A 99 14.01 -20.05 -13.37
N THR A 100 15.10 -19.76 -12.69
CA THR A 100 16.36 -20.48 -12.79
C THR A 100 16.80 -20.83 -11.39
N ALA A 101 17.07 -22.10 -11.13
CA ALA A 101 17.48 -22.58 -9.82
C ALA A 101 18.70 -23.49 -9.88
N LEU A 102 19.58 -23.37 -8.90
CA LEU A 102 20.73 -24.23 -8.68
C LEU A 102 20.53 -24.96 -7.36
N ASP A 103 20.37 -26.29 -7.43
CA ASP A 103 20.34 -27.18 -6.28
C ASP A 103 21.70 -27.78 -6.08
N PHE A 104 22.24 -27.66 -4.89
CA PHE A 104 23.52 -28.22 -4.49
C PHE A 104 23.35 -29.06 -3.23
N ALA A 105 24.02 -30.22 -3.17
CA ALA A 105 24.18 -30.98 -1.96
C ALA A 105 25.57 -31.66 -1.96
N ALA A 106 26.18 -31.72 -0.80
CA ALA A 106 27.51 -32.28 -0.60
C ALA A 106 27.70 -32.93 0.76
N PHE A 107 28.72 -33.77 0.87
CA PHE A 107 29.18 -34.42 2.10
C PHE A 107 28.11 -35.30 2.75
N GLU A 108 27.54 -36.22 1.99
CA GLU A 108 26.46 -37.09 2.41
C GLU A 108 25.22 -36.26 2.86
N HIS A 109 24.86 -35.25 2.07
CA HIS A 109 23.77 -34.31 2.32
C HIS A 109 23.93 -33.50 3.63
N ARG A 110 25.16 -33.38 4.16
CA ARG A 110 25.41 -32.53 5.33
C ARG A 110 25.37 -31.03 5.00
N LEU A 111 25.66 -30.68 3.77
CA LEU A 111 25.55 -29.32 3.25
C LEU A 111 24.65 -29.35 2.02
N GLY A 112 23.55 -28.65 2.05
CA GLY A 112 22.66 -28.44 0.90
C GLY A 112 22.24 -27.00 0.79
N PHE A 113 22.20 -26.47 -0.42
CA PHE A 113 21.58 -25.17 -0.70
C PHE A 113 20.80 -25.20 -2.01
N THR A 114 19.81 -24.33 -2.07
CA THR A 114 19.11 -23.96 -3.29
C THR A 114 19.22 -22.46 -3.48
N PHE A 115 19.64 -22.04 -4.67
CA PHE A 115 19.68 -20.64 -5.08
C PHE A 115 18.73 -20.47 -6.27
N GLU A 116 17.78 -19.55 -6.15
CA GLU A 116 16.77 -19.30 -7.18
C GLU A 116 16.77 -17.83 -7.62
N LEU A 117 16.64 -17.65 -8.94
CA LEU A 117 16.38 -16.38 -9.60
C LEU A 117 15.07 -16.50 -10.36
N TYR A 118 14.20 -15.54 -10.19
CA TYR A 118 12.93 -15.54 -10.92
C TYR A 118 12.50 -14.14 -11.34
N GLY A 119 11.63 -14.12 -12.33
CA GLY A 119 10.95 -12.90 -12.74
C GLY A 119 9.57 -13.21 -13.30
N ARG A 120 8.67 -12.24 -13.13
CA ARG A 120 7.29 -12.29 -13.62
C ARG A 120 6.95 -10.98 -14.28
N ARG A 121 6.14 -11.05 -15.32
CA ARG A 121 5.55 -9.88 -15.99
C ARG A 121 4.09 -10.15 -16.27
N SER A 122 3.22 -9.50 -15.52
CA SER A 122 1.77 -9.58 -15.69
C SER A 122 1.31 -8.43 -16.56
N LYS A 123 0.63 -8.76 -17.65
CA LYS A 123 0.10 -7.83 -18.64
C LYS A 123 -1.40 -7.94 -18.72
N ASP A 124 -2.01 -6.89 -19.28
CA ASP A 124 -3.44 -6.83 -19.48
C ASP A 124 -4.23 -6.97 -18.17
N LEU A 125 -3.63 -6.54 -17.05
CA LEU A 125 -4.32 -6.50 -15.77
C LEU A 125 -5.53 -5.59 -15.84
N ILE A 126 -6.65 -6.06 -15.30
CA ILE A 126 -7.90 -5.30 -15.30
C ILE A 126 -7.77 -4.18 -14.27
N THR A 127 -7.94 -2.96 -14.74
CA THR A 127 -7.90 -1.75 -13.92
C THR A 127 -9.11 -0.88 -14.22
N THR A 128 -9.58 -0.15 -13.23
CA THR A 128 -10.61 0.87 -13.42
C THR A 128 -9.99 2.09 -14.10
N ARG A 129 -10.71 2.66 -15.06
CA ARG A 129 -10.37 3.92 -15.69
C ARG A 129 -11.55 4.85 -15.71
N THR A 130 -11.33 6.13 -15.52
CA THR A 130 -12.32 7.16 -15.74
C THR A 130 -12.63 7.30 -17.23
N ILE A 131 -13.88 7.50 -17.52
CA ILE A 131 -14.39 7.77 -18.86
C ILE A 131 -15.16 9.10 -18.85
N PRO A 132 -15.33 9.76 -20.03
CA PRO A 132 -16.07 10.99 -20.11
C PRO A 132 -17.50 10.84 -19.58
N SER A 133 -17.95 11.82 -18.79
CA SER A 133 -19.27 11.80 -18.14
C SER A 133 -20.44 11.79 -19.13
N GLU A 134 -20.19 12.21 -20.38
CA GLU A 134 -21.15 12.16 -21.48
C GLU A 134 -21.58 10.74 -21.83
N THR A 135 -20.81 9.73 -21.42
CA THR A 135 -21.18 8.32 -21.55
C THR A 135 -22.25 7.88 -20.55
N GLY A 136 -22.58 8.73 -19.56
CA GLY A 136 -23.46 8.39 -18.45
C GLY A 136 -22.79 7.61 -17.32
N PHE A 137 -21.47 7.40 -17.38
CA PHE A 137 -20.70 6.67 -16.38
C PHE A 137 -19.43 7.43 -16.00
N ILE A 138 -18.99 7.23 -14.76
CA ILE A 138 -17.77 7.86 -14.26
C ILE A 138 -16.55 7.01 -14.61
N SER A 139 -16.70 5.68 -14.60
CA SER A 139 -15.58 4.77 -14.81
C SER A 139 -15.99 3.47 -15.49
N THR A 140 -15.02 2.76 -16.03
CA THR A 140 -15.16 1.41 -16.58
C THR A 140 -13.92 0.58 -16.30
N SER A 141 -14.08 -0.74 -16.27
CA SER A 141 -12.95 -1.68 -16.17
C SER A 141 -12.33 -1.94 -17.53
N SER A 142 -11.01 -1.99 -17.62
CA SER A 142 -10.29 -2.27 -18.86
C SER A 142 -8.96 -2.98 -18.62
N ASN A 143 -8.51 -3.78 -19.56
CA ASN A 143 -7.21 -4.44 -19.54
C ASN A 143 -6.09 -3.44 -19.91
N TYR A 144 -5.50 -2.77 -18.93
CA TYR A 144 -4.48 -1.76 -19.17
C TYR A 144 -3.25 -1.93 -18.26
N GLY A 145 -3.43 -2.47 -17.06
CA GLY A 145 -2.38 -2.57 -16.07
C GLY A 145 -1.25 -3.52 -16.48
N GLU A 146 -0.04 -3.18 -16.04
CA GLU A 146 1.14 -4.03 -16.21
C GLU A 146 2.03 -3.94 -14.98
N ILE A 147 2.43 -5.09 -14.43
CA ILE A 147 3.33 -5.19 -13.27
C ILE A 147 4.44 -6.16 -13.60
N SER A 148 5.67 -5.80 -13.28
CA SER A 148 6.83 -6.67 -13.30
C SER A 148 7.31 -6.96 -11.89
N SER A 149 7.80 -8.17 -11.65
CA SER A 149 8.48 -8.53 -10.40
C SER A 149 9.68 -9.42 -10.69
N LYS A 150 10.70 -9.32 -9.84
CA LYS A 150 11.90 -10.16 -9.89
C LYS A 150 12.39 -10.41 -8.47
N GLY A 151 12.96 -11.55 -8.25
CA GLY A 151 13.45 -11.90 -6.94
C GLY A 151 14.59 -12.92 -6.96
N ILE A 152 15.20 -13.03 -5.80
CA ILE A 152 16.29 -13.95 -5.49
C ILE A 152 15.89 -14.67 -4.22
N GLU A 153 16.03 -15.99 -4.20
CA GLU A 153 15.80 -16.80 -3.03
C GLU A 153 17.00 -17.69 -2.76
N PHE A 154 17.39 -17.80 -1.51
CA PHE A 154 18.45 -18.66 -1.04
C PHE A 154 17.98 -19.48 0.14
N THR A 155 18.09 -20.80 0.02
CA THR A 155 17.83 -21.74 1.11
C THR A 155 19.09 -22.54 1.40
N LEU A 156 19.49 -22.60 2.65
CA LEU A 156 20.62 -23.37 3.15
C LEU A 156 20.14 -24.38 4.19
N ASN A 157 20.57 -25.62 4.06
CA ASN A 157 20.36 -26.67 5.05
C ASN A 157 21.69 -27.31 5.39
N THR A 158 22.01 -27.39 6.68
CA THR A 158 23.26 -27.98 7.14
C THR A 158 23.05 -28.94 8.31
N VAL A 159 23.81 -30.02 8.32
CA VAL A 159 24.00 -30.87 9.48
C VAL A 159 25.39 -30.51 10.04
N ASN A 160 25.39 -29.59 11.03
CA ASN A 160 26.63 -29.03 11.57
C ASN A 160 27.42 -30.07 12.37
N ILE A 161 26.73 -30.78 13.24
CA ILE A 161 27.29 -31.85 14.06
C ILE A 161 26.36 -33.06 14.00
N ARG A 162 26.95 -34.24 13.85
CA ARG A 162 26.25 -35.51 13.90
C ARG A 162 27.13 -36.55 14.60
N THR A 163 26.78 -36.84 15.82
CA THR A 163 27.40 -37.91 16.64
C THR A 163 26.34 -38.95 17.04
N ARG A 164 26.71 -39.94 17.82
CA ARG A 164 25.77 -40.97 18.32
C ARG A 164 24.66 -40.36 19.18
N ASP A 165 24.99 -39.40 20.06
CA ASP A 165 24.09 -38.87 21.08
C ASP A 165 23.68 -37.42 20.83
N PHE A 166 24.34 -36.74 19.88
CA PHE A 166 24.11 -35.32 19.60
C PHE A 166 24.05 -35.04 18.09
N ARG A 167 23.02 -34.27 17.68
CA ARG A 167 22.85 -33.79 16.31
C ARG A 167 22.42 -32.33 16.34
N TRP A 168 23.10 -31.50 15.54
CA TRP A 168 22.75 -30.09 15.33
C TRP A 168 22.56 -29.82 13.87
N GLU A 169 21.40 -29.28 13.53
CA GLU A 169 21.00 -28.89 12.18
C GLU A 169 20.66 -27.41 12.14
N THR A 170 20.96 -26.81 11.01
CA THR A 170 20.58 -25.40 10.72
C THR A 170 19.88 -25.35 9.39
N SER A 171 18.78 -24.63 9.32
CA SER A 171 18.10 -24.25 8.08
C SER A 171 17.95 -22.74 8.03
N ILE A 172 18.33 -22.12 6.90
CA ILE A 172 18.25 -20.68 6.65
C ILE A 172 17.54 -20.50 5.33
N ASN A 173 16.60 -19.58 5.28
CA ASN A 173 15.97 -19.11 4.06
C ASN A 173 15.99 -17.58 4.03
N ILE A 174 16.34 -17.02 2.88
CA ILE A 174 16.38 -15.57 2.64
C ILE A 174 15.78 -15.33 1.26
N ALA A 175 14.87 -14.38 1.16
CA ALA A 175 14.27 -13.94 -0.08
C ALA A 175 14.35 -12.41 -0.21
N HIS A 176 14.74 -11.95 -1.39
CA HIS A 176 14.64 -10.55 -1.79
C HIS A 176 13.78 -10.47 -3.04
N ASN A 177 12.71 -9.69 -2.97
CA ASN A 177 11.78 -9.50 -4.07
C ASN A 177 11.53 -8.02 -4.32
N THR A 178 11.54 -7.63 -5.59
CA THR A 178 11.17 -6.29 -6.02
C THR A 178 10.07 -6.37 -7.06
N ASP A 179 9.10 -5.49 -6.96
CA ASP A 179 8.05 -5.33 -7.93
C ASP A 179 7.98 -3.88 -8.42
N LYS A 180 7.44 -3.71 -9.61
CA LYS A 180 7.26 -2.40 -10.24
C LYS A 180 6.00 -2.38 -11.08
N VAL A 181 5.20 -1.36 -10.86
CA VAL A 181 4.06 -1.04 -11.71
C VAL A 181 4.58 -0.38 -12.99
N GLU A 182 4.53 -1.08 -14.11
CA GLU A 182 5.01 -0.59 -15.40
C GLU A 182 3.98 0.29 -16.09
N LYS A 183 2.69 -0.08 -15.95
CA LYS A 183 1.57 0.67 -16.50
C LYS A 183 0.41 0.66 -15.53
N VAL A 184 -0.12 1.83 -15.27
CA VAL A 184 -1.40 2.04 -14.59
C VAL A 184 -2.01 3.32 -15.15
N ARG A 185 -3.32 3.37 -15.29
CA ARG A 185 -3.99 4.59 -15.69
C ARG A 185 -4.28 5.42 -14.44
N ILE A 186 -3.85 6.68 -14.48
CA ILE A 186 -4.17 7.65 -13.44
C ILE A 186 -5.48 8.32 -13.82
N ASP A 187 -6.35 8.44 -12.86
CA ASP A 187 -7.46 9.35 -12.93
C ASP A 187 -6.98 10.75 -12.50
N ASP A 188 -7.26 11.76 -13.30
CA ASP A 188 -6.95 13.15 -12.93
C ASP A 188 -7.71 13.58 -11.67
N ASN A 189 -8.83 12.94 -11.39
CA ASN A 189 -9.63 13.14 -10.19
C ASN A 189 -9.26 12.16 -9.04
N SER A 190 -8.08 11.60 -9.00
CA SER A 190 -7.62 10.75 -7.90
C SER A 190 -6.79 11.54 -6.90
N TRP A 191 -7.06 11.32 -5.62
CA TRP A 191 -6.24 11.83 -4.51
C TRP A 191 -4.90 11.13 -4.38
N SER A 192 -4.80 9.90 -4.90
CA SER A 192 -3.59 9.10 -4.80
C SER A 192 -2.65 9.37 -5.99
N PRO A 193 -1.34 9.49 -5.74
CA PRO A 193 -0.34 9.52 -6.80
C PRO A 193 -0.38 8.26 -7.65
N SER A 194 0.16 8.37 -8.86
CA SER A 194 0.36 7.19 -9.71
C SER A 194 1.35 6.24 -9.09
N LEU A 195 1.00 4.96 -9.08
CA LEU A 195 1.93 3.89 -8.75
C LEU A 195 2.92 3.59 -9.89
N GLN A 196 2.74 4.18 -11.08
CA GLN A 196 3.61 3.89 -12.22
C GLN A 196 5.08 4.25 -11.93
N GLY A 197 5.95 3.28 -12.09
CA GLY A 197 7.36 3.40 -11.75
C GLY A 197 7.73 2.99 -10.33
N TYR A 198 6.75 2.78 -9.46
CA TYR A 198 6.92 2.38 -8.07
C TYR A 198 6.46 0.94 -7.82
N SER A 199 6.73 0.42 -6.62
CA SER A 199 6.16 -0.85 -6.16
C SER A 199 4.64 -0.78 -6.06
N SER A 200 3.95 -1.90 -6.23
CA SER A 200 2.51 -2.02 -5.99
C SER A 200 2.12 -1.73 -4.54
N GLY A 201 3.05 -1.91 -3.62
CA GLY A 201 2.92 -1.56 -2.20
C GLY A 201 3.41 -0.16 -1.85
N ALA A 202 3.69 0.71 -2.83
CA ALA A 202 4.18 2.06 -2.57
C ALA A 202 3.25 2.86 -1.67
N VAL A 203 3.85 3.57 -0.73
CA VAL A 203 3.16 4.49 0.18
C VAL A 203 3.65 5.90 -0.11
N PHE A 204 2.71 6.79 -0.27
CA PHE A 204 2.97 8.21 -0.42
C PHE A 204 2.47 8.94 0.81
N ALA A 205 3.23 9.90 1.27
CA ALA A 205 2.91 10.70 2.44
C ALA A 205 3.32 12.16 2.23
N ILE A 206 2.70 13.04 2.99
CA ILE A 206 3.06 14.45 3.02
C ILE A 206 4.26 14.60 3.95
N LYS A 207 5.29 15.30 3.49
CA LYS A 207 6.49 15.54 4.28
C LYS A 207 6.24 16.64 5.31
N THR A 208 6.27 16.27 6.59
CA THR A 208 6.14 17.21 7.70
C THR A 208 7.43 18.01 7.91
N ALA A 209 7.31 19.26 8.39
CA ALA A 209 8.42 20.14 8.72
C ALA A 209 8.61 20.33 10.23
N GLY A 210 7.96 19.49 11.05
CA GLY A 210 7.93 19.58 12.50
C GLY A 210 6.70 20.33 13.02
N LEU A 211 6.84 20.94 14.17
CA LEU A 211 5.80 21.72 14.80
C LEU A 211 6.20 23.20 14.85
N ASP A 212 5.24 24.08 14.89
CA ASP A 212 5.43 25.49 15.17
C ASP A 212 5.58 25.77 16.69
N GLU A 213 5.64 27.03 17.07
CA GLU A 213 5.78 27.48 18.47
C GLU A 213 4.56 27.11 19.36
N ASN A 214 3.41 26.84 18.74
CA ASN A 214 2.18 26.42 19.39
C ASN A 214 1.97 24.90 19.34
N GLY A 215 2.92 24.14 18.81
CA GLY A 215 2.80 22.70 18.66
C GLY A 215 1.88 22.28 17.52
N ILE A 216 1.62 23.15 16.56
CA ILE A 216 0.79 22.87 15.38
C ILE A 216 1.68 22.34 14.24
N PRO A 217 1.24 21.33 13.49
CA PRO A 217 2.03 20.77 12.42
C PRO A 217 2.39 21.77 11.31
N MET A 218 3.63 21.71 10.87
CA MET A 218 4.15 22.42 9.70
C MET A 218 4.51 21.45 8.58
N PHE A 219 4.52 21.94 7.35
CA PHE A 219 4.73 21.13 6.16
C PHE A 219 5.80 21.74 5.24
N TRP A 220 6.34 20.91 4.36
CA TRP A 220 7.24 21.36 3.32
C TRP A 220 6.47 21.57 2.01
N ARG A 221 6.58 22.78 1.41
CA ARG A 221 6.11 23.11 0.09
C ARG A 221 7.21 23.88 -0.64
N ASP A 222 7.67 23.36 -1.80
CA ASP A 222 8.70 23.96 -2.64
C ASP A 222 10.01 24.33 -1.91
N GLY A 223 10.34 23.57 -0.87
CA GLY A 223 11.56 23.77 -0.06
C GLY A 223 11.38 24.74 1.12
N GLU A 224 10.22 25.35 1.26
CA GLU A 224 9.87 26.24 2.36
C GLU A 224 8.98 25.55 3.39
N LYS A 225 9.09 25.97 4.65
CA LYS A 225 8.19 25.52 5.71
C LYS A 225 6.96 26.40 5.75
N ILE A 226 5.80 25.78 5.63
CA ILE A 226 4.51 26.47 5.68
C ILE A 226 3.69 25.97 6.87
N SER A 227 2.82 26.84 7.38
CA SER A 227 1.88 26.48 8.45
C SER A 227 0.81 25.52 7.94
N LEU A 228 0.12 24.85 8.87
CA LEU A 228 -1.04 24.03 8.55
C LEU A 228 -2.13 24.87 7.87
N GLN A 229 -2.38 26.08 8.38
CA GLN A 229 -3.36 27.01 7.83
C GLN A 229 -3.06 27.34 6.35
N GLU A 230 -1.83 27.67 6.04
CA GLU A 230 -1.41 27.93 4.67
C GLU A 230 -1.44 26.67 3.80
N PHE A 231 -1.06 25.53 4.36
CA PHE A 231 -1.06 24.26 3.65
C PHE A 231 -2.46 23.87 3.16
N VAL A 232 -3.47 24.00 4.03
CA VAL A 232 -4.87 23.74 3.67
C VAL A 232 -5.54 24.91 2.96
N GLY A 233 -4.85 26.05 2.83
CA GLY A 233 -5.35 27.27 2.19
C GLY A 233 -6.50 27.91 2.96
N PHE A 234 -6.52 27.74 4.27
CA PHE A 234 -7.53 28.31 5.13
C PHE A 234 -7.41 29.84 5.14
N ARG A 235 -8.48 30.52 4.81
CA ARG A 235 -8.58 31.99 4.86
C ARG A 235 -9.79 32.37 5.69
N VAL A 236 -9.61 33.37 6.53
CA VAL A 236 -10.70 34.09 7.19
C VAL A 236 -10.90 35.37 6.39
N GLU A 237 -11.95 35.45 5.63
CA GLU A 237 -12.39 36.70 4.99
C GLU A 237 -13.61 37.20 5.75
N ALA A 238 -13.45 38.33 6.41
CA ALA A 238 -14.59 39.04 6.99
C ALA A 238 -15.39 39.65 5.84
N SER A 239 -16.50 39.00 5.45
CA SER A 239 -17.49 39.62 4.60
C SER A 239 -18.70 40.00 5.46
N ASP A 240 -19.13 41.22 5.33
CA ASP A 240 -20.43 41.67 5.84
C ASP A 240 -21.39 41.84 4.64
N PRO A 241 -21.97 40.72 4.13
CA PRO A 241 -22.82 40.77 2.94
C PRO A 241 -24.13 41.55 3.19
N TRP A 242 -24.43 41.86 4.43
CA TRP A 242 -25.68 42.51 4.80
C TRP A 242 -25.48 43.96 5.30
N GLY A 243 -24.23 44.45 5.45
CA GLY A 243 -23.95 45.81 5.95
C GLY A 243 -24.43 46.04 7.38
N LEU A 244 -24.54 45.03 8.20
CA LEU A 244 -25.09 45.07 9.56
C LEU A 244 -24.02 45.21 10.63
N GLY A 245 -22.74 45.31 10.25
CA GLY A 245 -21.62 45.28 11.18
C GLY A 245 -21.41 43.94 11.89
N ILE A 246 -22.02 42.91 11.39
CA ILE A 246 -21.84 41.54 11.85
C ILE A 246 -20.90 40.85 10.87
N PRO A 247 -19.65 40.57 11.23
CA PRO A 247 -18.78 39.80 10.35
C PRO A 247 -19.37 38.42 10.20
N GLU A 248 -19.96 38.15 9.06
CA GLU A 248 -20.30 36.80 8.67
C GLU A 248 -19.24 36.29 7.73
N TYR A 249 -18.54 35.25 8.15
CA TYR A 249 -18.12 34.07 7.46
C TYR A 249 -16.73 33.86 7.02
N PHE A 250 -16.38 32.67 7.31
CA PHE A 250 -15.30 31.86 6.75
C PHE A 250 -15.53 31.57 5.29
N GLU A 251 -14.91 32.29 4.37
CA GLU A 251 -14.67 31.76 3.06
C GLU A 251 -13.48 30.81 3.17
N TYR A 252 -13.78 29.52 3.04
CA TYR A 252 -12.77 28.50 3.00
C TYR A 252 -11.86 28.77 1.83
N GLY A 253 -10.61 28.88 2.12
CA GLY A 253 -9.62 29.11 1.09
C GLY A 253 -9.57 27.98 0.05
N PRO A 254 -8.71 28.12 -0.95
CA PRO A 254 -8.63 27.22 -2.10
C PRO A 254 -8.46 25.74 -1.72
N ALA A 255 -8.09 25.40 -0.48
CA ALA A 255 -7.92 24.01 -0.06
C ALA A 255 -9.22 23.21 -0.06
N MET A 256 -10.37 23.84 0.18
CA MET A 256 -11.66 23.13 0.06
C MET A 256 -12.10 23.00 -1.41
N ASN A 257 -11.53 23.83 -2.28
CA ASN A 257 -11.66 23.77 -3.73
C ASN A 257 -10.39 23.29 -4.42
N VAL A 258 -9.38 22.83 -3.66
CA VAL A 258 -8.13 22.33 -4.22
C VAL A 258 -8.44 21.12 -5.07
N SER A 259 -7.96 21.14 -6.28
CA SER A 259 -8.11 19.98 -7.15
C SER A 259 -7.34 18.79 -6.55
N GLN A 260 -7.88 17.60 -6.75
CA GLN A 260 -7.21 16.38 -6.31
C GLN A 260 -5.78 16.27 -6.85
N LYS A 261 -5.53 16.88 -8.00
CA LYS A 261 -4.21 16.99 -8.62
C LYS A 261 -3.23 17.83 -7.78
N ASP A 262 -3.70 18.93 -7.20
CA ASP A 262 -2.83 19.80 -6.38
C ASP A 262 -2.44 19.10 -5.08
N VAL A 263 -3.39 18.41 -4.43
CA VAL A 263 -3.09 17.61 -3.23
C VAL A 263 -2.06 16.52 -3.53
N ARG A 264 -2.20 15.85 -4.69
CA ARG A 264 -1.20 14.85 -5.12
C ARG A 264 0.20 15.41 -5.24
N SER A 265 0.35 16.70 -5.60
CA SER A 265 1.67 17.32 -5.75
C SER A 265 2.47 17.39 -4.45
N TYR A 266 1.80 17.38 -3.31
CA TYR A 266 2.44 17.37 -1.98
C TYR A 266 2.83 15.98 -1.49
N LEU A 267 2.30 14.93 -2.12
CA LEU A 267 2.56 13.56 -1.74
C LEU A 267 3.91 13.09 -2.29
N THR A 268 4.81 12.71 -1.41
CA THR A 268 6.13 12.18 -1.74
C THR A 268 6.19 10.67 -1.44
N TYR A 269 7.01 9.96 -2.21
CA TYR A 269 7.23 8.54 -1.97
C TYR A 269 7.93 8.32 -0.62
N ALA A 270 7.26 7.65 0.29
CA ALA A 270 7.76 7.37 1.65
C ALA A 270 8.44 5.99 1.76
N GLY A 271 8.11 5.07 0.88
CA GLY A 271 8.62 3.69 0.92
C GLY A 271 7.58 2.69 0.41
N SER A 272 7.81 1.41 0.63
CA SER A 272 6.90 0.34 0.25
C SER A 272 6.41 -0.47 1.45
N ARG A 273 5.16 -0.94 1.38
CA ARG A 273 4.63 -1.97 2.30
C ARG A 273 5.16 -3.36 1.99
N ASN A 274 5.68 -3.56 0.78
CA ASN A 274 6.33 -4.81 0.41
C ASN A 274 7.74 -4.80 1.00
N PRO A 275 8.12 -5.84 1.78
CA PRO A 275 9.44 -5.89 2.38
C PRO A 275 10.53 -6.08 1.31
N ASP A 276 11.70 -5.50 1.54
CA ASP A 276 12.87 -5.70 0.69
C ASP A 276 13.46 -7.09 0.87
N VAL A 277 13.56 -7.53 2.13
CA VAL A 277 14.12 -8.83 2.47
C VAL A 277 13.25 -9.51 3.52
N THR A 278 12.96 -10.78 3.27
CA THR A 278 12.30 -11.67 4.24
C THR A 278 13.16 -12.90 4.45
N GLY A 279 13.10 -13.48 5.63
CA GLY A 279 13.81 -14.71 5.86
C GLY A 279 13.59 -15.27 7.24
N GLY A 280 14.27 -16.38 7.46
CA GLY A 280 14.25 -17.04 8.74
C GLY A 280 15.40 -18.00 8.91
N PHE A 281 15.68 -18.33 10.12
CA PHE A 281 16.57 -19.43 10.43
C PHE A 281 15.96 -20.33 11.50
N ASN A 282 16.25 -21.60 11.37
CA ASN A 282 15.84 -22.62 12.33
C ASN A 282 17.08 -23.42 12.71
N ASN A 283 17.34 -23.54 14.01
CA ASN A 283 18.35 -24.43 14.58
C ASN A 283 17.66 -25.51 15.36
N ARG A 284 18.06 -26.76 15.12
CA ARG A 284 17.51 -27.91 15.79
C ARG A 284 18.62 -28.72 16.41
N PHE A 285 18.47 -28.98 17.72
CA PHE A 285 19.42 -29.69 18.54
C PHE A 285 18.76 -30.94 19.09
N TYR A 286 19.37 -32.09 18.84
CA TYR A 286 18.93 -33.36 19.39
C TYR A 286 20.04 -33.83 20.35
N TYR A 287 19.67 -34.14 21.55
CA TYR A 287 20.57 -34.74 22.51
C TYR A 287 19.86 -35.91 23.22
N LYS A 288 20.26 -37.14 22.89
CA LYS A 288 19.57 -38.36 23.37
C LYS A 288 18.06 -38.29 23.11
N ASN A 289 17.25 -38.16 24.17
CA ASN A 289 15.80 -38.10 24.11
C ASN A 289 15.26 -36.67 24.12
N PHE A 290 16.11 -35.66 24.08
CA PHE A 290 15.71 -34.25 24.08
C PHE A 290 15.82 -33.66 22.66
N ASP A 291 14.84 -32.87 22.29
CA ASP A 291 14.77 -32.09 21.05
C ASP A 291 14.51 -30.62 21.41
N LEU A 292 15.37 -29.74 20.94
CA LEU A 292 15.23 -28.29 21.07
C LEU A 292 15.23 -27.66 19.67
N ALA A 293 14.18 -26.94 19.33
CA ALA A 293 14.10 -26.15 18.11
C ALA A 293 14.04 -24.66 18.45
N ILE A 294 14.89 -23.85 17.81
CA ILE A 294 14.91 -22.40 17.90
C ILE A 294 14.68 -21.85 16.50
N SER A 295 13.53 -21.19 16.33
CA SER A 295 13.13 -20.58 15.05
C SER A 295 13.06 -19.06 15.19
N CYS A 296 13.57 -18.36 14.21
CA CYS A 296 13.49 -16.90 14.09
C CYS A 296 13.09 -16.54 12.68
N ASN A 297 12.15 -15.60 12.54
CA ASN A 297 11.77 -15.01 11.26
C ASN A 297 12.05 -13.51 11.31
N PHE A 298 12.42 -12.94 10.18
CA PHE A 298 12.67 -11.52 10.06
C PHE A 298 12.09 -10.95 8.76
N VAL A 299 11.70 -9.69 8.83
CA VAL A 299 11.20 -8.88 7.72
C VAL A 299 11.94 -7.55 7.78
N LEU A 300 12.59 -7.15 6.69
CA LEU A 300 13.40 -5.94 6.62
C LEU A 300 12.94 -5.05 5.46
N GLY A 301 13.10 -3.74 5.64
CA GLY A 301 12.80 -2.75 4.60
C GLY A 301 11.30 -2.52 4.35
N GLN A 302 10.43 -3.07 5.18
CA GLN A 302 8.98 -2.84 5.07
C GLN A 302 8.59 -1.52 5.73
N LEU A 303 7.79 -0.72 5.03
CA LEU A 303 7.14 0.45 5.61
C LEU A 303 5.82 0.02 6.27
N MET A 304 5.68 0.35 7.54
CA MET A 304 4.43 0.14 8.27
C MET A 304 3.84 1.51 8.66
N THR A 305 2.55 1.68 8.41
CA THR A 305 1.80 2.84 8.90
C THR A 305 1.44 2.61 10.35
N ARG A 306 1.85 3.52 11.22
CA ARG A 306 1.45 3.49 12.63
C ARG A 306 0.07 4.11 12.78
N SER A 307 -0.83 3.44 13.47
CA SER A 307 -2.12 4.04 13.83
C SER A 307 -1.91 5.19 14.81
N PRO A 308 -2.66 6.30 14.66
CA PRO A 308 -2.63 7.38 15.63
C PRO A 308 -3.04 6.85 17.00
N PHE A 309 -2.34 7.26 18.04
CA PHE A 309 -2.60 6.85 19.42
C PHE A 309 -3.42 7.87 20.21
N TYR A 310 -3.69 9.03 19.63
CA TYR A 310 -4.62 10.04 20.12
C TYR A 310 -5.16 10.86 18.94
N ASN A 311 -6.28 11.51 19.16
CA ASN A 311 -6.79 12.56 18.27
C ASN A 311 -6.57 13.91 18.98
N PRO A 312 -5.82 14.86 18.39
CA PRO A 312 -5.58 16.15 19.01
C PRO A 312 -6.84 16.92 19.39
N ALA A 313 -7.91 16.75 18.61
CA ALA A 313 -9.17 17.43 18.80
C ALA A 313 -10.15 16.69 19.74
N GLN A 314 -9.91 15.43 20.05
CA GLN A 314 -10.85 14.56 20.77
C GLN A 314 -10.13 13.77 21.88
N THR A 315 -9.60 14.47 22.87
CA THR A 315 -9.04 13.83 24.06
C THR A 315 -10.06 13.84 25.19
N ASN A 316 -10.40 12.68 25.71
CA ASN A 316 -11.37 12.55 26.79
C ASN A 316 -10.64 12.51 28.15
N PRO A 317 -11.00 13.41 29.11
CA PRO A 317 -10.51 13.33 30.48
C PRO A 317 -10.85 11.95 31.09
N GLY A 318 -9.88 11.35 31.78
CA GLY A 318 -10.06 10.05 32.44
C GLY A 318 -9.84 8.82 31.51
N GLN A 319 -9.56 9.00 30.25
CA GLN A 319 -9.15 7.91 29.36
C GLN A 319 -7.65 7.60 29.55
N ASN A 320 -7.31 6.32 29.58
CA ASN A 320 -5.92 5.90 29.62
C ASN A 320 -5.31 5.97 28.21
N TYR A 321 -4.19 6.67 28.10
CA TYR A 321 -3.38 6.74 26.89
C TYR A 321 -2.04 6.04 27.09
N THR A 322 -1.34 5.81 25.99
CA THR A 322 0.01 5.23 26.03
C THR A 322 1.02 6.24 26.58
N THR A 323 2.17 5.79 27.05
CA THR A 323 3.27 6.64 27.52
C THR A 323 3.82 7.59 26.43
N GLU A 324 3.52 7.32 25.17
CA GLU A 324 3.84 8.19 24.03
C GLU A 324 3.21 9.59 24.17
N MET A 325 2.10 9.72 24.93
CA MET A 325 1.50 11.02 25.22
C MET A 325 2.48 12.00 25.91
N ASN A 326 3.50 11.51 26.60
CA ASN A 326 4.54 12.35 27.18
C ASN A 326 5.40 13.07 26.12
N LYS A 327 5.30 12.67 24.85
CA LYS A 327 5.99 13.31 23.72
C LYS A 327 5.10 14.32 23.00
N VAL A 328 3.87 14.52 23.44
CA VAL A 328 2.97 15.54 22.90
C VAL A 328 3.48 16.91 23.32
N TRP A 329 3.47 17.84 22.39
CA TRP A 329 3.85 19.22 22.65
C TRP A 329 2.85 19.85 23.63
N SER A 330 3.37 20.65 24.56
CA SER A 330 2.57 21.49 25.47
C SER A 330 3.42 22.67 25.92
N PRO A 331 2.83 23.75 26.49
CA PRO A 331 3.59 24.87 27.04
C PRO A 331 4.62 24.44 28.10
N SER A 332 4.38 23.33 28.80
CA SER A 332 5.33 22.72 29.74
C SER A 332 6.31 21.72 29.10
N ASN A 333 6.10 21.33 27.84
CA ASN A 333 6.95 20.42 27.10
C ASN A 333 7.11 20.89 25.64
N THR A 334 7.81 22.00 25.44
CA THR A 334 8.04 22.60 24.10
C THR A 334 8.95 21.77 23.20
N SER A 335 9.61 20.74 23.74
CA SER A 335 10.40 19.76 22.97
C SER A 335 9.57 18.58 22.49
N GLY A 336 8.27 18.58 22.71
CA GLY A 336 7.37 17.54 22.22
C GLY A 336 7.45 17.37 20.71
N THR A 337 7.37 16.12 20.23
CA THR A 337 7.49 15.76 18.81
C THR A 337 6.14 15.50 18.16
N TYR A 338 5.09 15.37 18.95
CA TYR A 338 3.73 15.18 18.48
C TYR A 338 2.92 16.46 18.65
N PRO A 339 1.94 16.71 17.79
CA PRO A 339 1.11 17.90 17.82
C PRO A 339 0.44 18.14 19.15
N SER A 340 0.27 19.40 19.51
CA SER A 340 -0.43 19.82 20.70
C SER A 340 -1.89 19.34 20.73
N LEU A 341 -2.43 19.18 21.94
CA LEU A 341 -3.86 18.94 22.13
C LEU A 341 -4.60 20.26 21.98
N THR A 342 -5.63 20.28 21.17
CA THR A 342 -6.50 21.45 21.00
C THR A 342 -7.59 21.53 22.08
N GLY A 343 -7.73 20.46 22.88
CA GLY A 343 -8.83 20.35 23.82
C GLY A 343 -10.17 20.05 23.15
N ASN A 344 -11.20 19.80 23.95
CA ASN A 344 -12.56 19.65 23.45
C ASN A 344 -13.24 21.02 23.38
N LEU A 345 -12.90 21.83 22.39
CA LEU A 345 -13.43 23.19 22.21
C LEU A 345 -14.95 23.23 21.98
N GLN A 346 -15.58 22.09 21.67
CA GLN A 346 -17.04 21.99 21.53
C GLN A 346 -17.77 21.93 22.89
N ALA A 347 -17.09 21.54 23.98
CA ALA A 347 -17.76 21.27 25.25
C ALA A 347 -18.28 22.54 25.95
N ASP A 348 -17.76 23.72 25.63
CA ASP A 348 -18.15 24.98 26.24
C ASP A 348 -19.06 25.87 25.40
N GLY A 349 -19.46 25.40 24.20
CA GLY A 349 -20.34 26.16 23.30
C GLY A 349 -19.67 27.40 22.67
N SER A 350 -18.41 27.68 22.97
CA SER A 350 -17.68 28.87 22.52
C SER A 350 -17.08 28.74 21.12
N ALA A 351 -17.16 27.56 20.53
CA ALA A 351 -16.49 27.24 19.26
C ALA A 351 -16.97 28.09 18.05
N TRP A 352 -18.08 28.79 18.17
CA TRP A 352 -18.71 29.46 17.04
C TRP A 352 -18.86 30.99 17.22
N GLY A 353 -18.38 31.56 18.35
CA GLY A 353 -18.77 32.90 18.73
C GLY A 353 -17.89 34.06 18.23
N ASP A 354 -16.59 33.92 18.24
CA ASP A 354 -15.65 35.03 17.97
C ASP A 354 -14.47 34.60 17.09
N TRP A 355 -14.74 34.56 15.81
CA TRP A 355 -13.70 34.53 14.80
C TRP A 355 -13.43 35.97 14.36
N ASP A 356 -12.49 36.61 15.01
CA ASP A 356 -11.99 37.92 14.61
C ASP A 356 -10.95 37.78 13.48
N GLU A 357 -10.40 38.92 13.05
CA GLU A 357 -9.40 38.96 11.97
C GLU A 357 -8.14 38.12 12.27
N ASN A 358 -7.95 37.66 13.52
CA ASN A 358 -6.80 36.88 13.95
C ASN A 358 -7.24 35.72 14.88
N PRO A 359 -7.87 34.67 14.35
CA PRO A 359 -8.40 33.58 15.16
C PRO A 359 -7.29 32.82 15.88
N ASP A 360 -7.62 32.32 17.09
CA ASP A 360 -6.72 31.47 17.86
C ASP A 360 -6.21 30.31 17.01
N PRO A 361 -4.89 30.09 16.88
CA PRO A 361 -4.32 29.02 16.08
C PRO A 361 -4.85 27.63 16.45
N TYR A 362 -5.19 27.40 17.72
CA TYR A 362 -5.75 26.12 18.16
C TYR A 362 -7.18 25.90 17.67
N ARG A 363 -7.98 26.95 17.59
CA ARG A 363 -9.34 26.89 17.01
C ARG A 363 -9.29 26.58 15.54
N VAL A 364 -8.41 27.24 14.80
CA VAL A 364 -8.18 26.95 13.37
C VAL A 364 -7.74 25.50 13.19
N TYR A 365 -6.79 25.05 14.01
CA TYR A 365 -6.30 23.67 13.96
C TYR A 365 -7.40 22.66 14.26
N TYR A 366 -8.18 22.88 15.33
CA TYR A 366 -9.33 22.05 15.68
C TYR A 366 -10.31 21.97 14.53
N TRP A 367 -10.70 23.12 13.98
CA TRP A 367 -11.66 23.19 12.90
C TRP A 367 -11.17 22.45 11.64
N ILE A 368 -9.90 22.62 11.26
CA ILE A 368 -9.30 21.90 10.15
C ILE A 368 -9.34 20.40 10.39
N MET A 369 -9.02 19.94 11.61
CA MET A 369 -9.01 18.52 11.94
C MET A 369 -10.39 17.88 11.94
N ASP A 370 -11.42 18.66 12.33
CA ASP A 370 -12.80 18.16 12.42
C ASP A 370 -13.52 18.21 11.06
N ASN A 371 -13.26 19.23 10.26
CA ASN A 371 -14.00 19.49 9.01
C ASN A 371 -13.23 19.14 7.73
N PHE A 372 -11.97 18.78 7.83
CA PHE A 372 -11.21 18.40 6.65
C PHE A 372 -11.84 17.14 6.02
N PRO A 373 -12.11 17.17 4.69
CA PRO A 373 -12.85 16.06 4.06
C PRO A 373 -12.21 14.71 4.38
N THR A 374 -12.95 13.85 5.05
CA THR A 374 -12.49 12.50 5.45
C THR A 374 -12.05 11.63 4.28
N ASN A 375 -12.49 11.99 3.07
CA ASN A 375 -12.06 11.33 1.83
C ASN A 375 -10.61 11.65 1.45
N VAL A 376 -10.06 12.75 1.97
CA VAL A 376 -8.64 13.02 1.94
C VAL A 376 -8.11 12.61 3.28
N ASN A 377 -7.73 11.38 3.43
CA ASN A 377 -6.99 10.89 4.59
C ASN A 377 -5.61 11.59 4.72
N LEU A 378 -5.59 12.90 4.46
CA LEU A 378 -4.41 13.74 4.58
C LEU A 378 -3.82 13.62 5.96
N PHE A 379 -4.66 13.73 6.99
CA PHE A 379 -4.22 13.61 8.37
C PHE A 379 -3.97 12.17 8.83
N ASN A 380 -4.64 11.19 8.23
CA ASN A 380 -4.33 9.78 8.45
C ASN A 380 -3.14 9.30 7.60
N SER A 381 -2.83 10.00 6.51
CA SER A 381 -1.65 9.77 5.67
C SER A 381 -0.48 10.68 6.05
N LEU A 382 -0.68 11.63 6.95
CA LEU A 382 0.37 12.51 7.40
C LEU A 382 1.43 11.72 8.17
N ASP A 383 2.67 11.97 7.83
CA ASP A 383 3.86 11.51 8.53
C ASP A 383 3.86 11.88 10.03
N ILE A 384 2.95 12.76 10.45
CA ILE A 384 2.72 13.09 11.87
C ILE A 384 2.49 11.82 12.68
N TRP A 385 1.75 10.86 12.11
CA TRP A 385 1.39 9.60 12.73
C TRP A 385 2.11 8.39 12.15
N ASN A 386 2.73 8.54 10.98
CA ASN A 386 3.37 7.50 10.23
C ASN A 386 4.87 7.49 10.52
N GLN A 387 5.27 6.84 11.58
CA GLN A 387 6.69 6.57 11.82
C GLN A 387 7.09 5.27 11.12
N LYS A 388 8.27 5.29 10.50
CA LYS A 388 8.89 4.06 10.01
C LYS A 388 9.06 3.11 11.18
N ALA A 389 8.49 1.91 11.07
CA ALA A 389 8.70 0.84 12.03
C ALA A 389 10.12 0.28 11.89
#